data_2e1c602e17b9eb1a4afdcf4cfea11f8d
#
_entry.id   2e1c602e17b9eb1a4afdcf4cfea11f8d
#
_cell.length_a   1.000
_cell.length_b   1.000
_cell.length_c   1.000
_cell.angle_alpha   90.00
_cell.angle_beta   90.00
_cell.angle_gamma   90.00
#
_symmetry.space_group_name_H-M   'P 1'
#
loop_
_entity.id
_entity.type
_entity.pdbx_description
1 polymer ?
#
loop_
_entity_poly.entity_id
_entity_poly.type
_entity_poly.pdbx_seq_one_letter_code
_entity_poly.pdbx_strand_id
1 'polypeptide(L)'
;LAMMTSVLVSPDGVYEYEAAHGTVQRHYYKHLKGEKTSTNSMATLFAWTGALRKRGELDNTPELVDFANKLEQASIQTIEDGVMTGDLYALSSLENKRTVDTETFLQEINNRLVKLL
;
A
#
# COMPACT_ATOMS: atom_id res chain seq x y z
N LEU A 1 -7.90 -2.83 10.39
CA LEU A 1 -7.25 -1.53 10.10
C LEU A 1 -5.98 -1.67 9.25
N ALA A 2 -5.45 -2.87 9.11
CA ALA A 2 -4.16 -3.09 8.41
C ALA A 2 -4.12 -2.58 6.96
N MET A 3 -5.26 -2.48 6.29
CA MET A 3 -5.36 -2.07 4.88
C MET A 3 -6.43 -0.98 4.67
N MET A 4 -6.89 -0.35 5.74
CA MET A 4 -7.95 0.67 5.65
C MET A 4 -7.40 2.03 5.29
N THR A 5 -8.17 2.74 4.46
CA THR A 5 -7.92 4.14 4.12
C THR A 5 -9.09 5.00 4.57
N SER A 6 -8.84 6.30 4.68
CA SER A 6 -9.83 7.32 5.00
C SER A 6 -9.85 8.35 3.88
N VAL A 7 -11.03 8.89 3.59
CA VAL A 7 -11.21 9.94 2.58
C VAL A 7 -11.98 11.07 3.21
N LEU A 8 -11.41 12.26 3.18
CA LEU A 8 -12.09 13.50 3.58
C LEU A 8 -12.49 14.25 2.32
N VAL A 9 -13.74 14.72 2.28
CA VAL A 9 -14.27 15.44 1.13
C VAL A 9 -14.83 16.78 1.62
N SER A 10 -14.31 17.88 1.08
CA SER A 10 -14.85 19.21 1.38
C SER A 10 -16.14 19.49 0.62
N PRO A 11 -16.98 20.43 1.06
CA PRO A 11 -18.22 20.78 0.35
C PRO A 11 -18.01 21.25 -1.09
N ASP A 12 -16.84 21.80 -1.41
CA ASP A 12 -16.48 22.28 -2.74
C ASP A 12 -15.74 21.23 -3.60
N GLY A 13 -15.69 19.99 -3.14
CA GLY A 13 -15.19 18.88 -3.96
C GLY A 13 -13.68 18.65 -3.92
N VAL A 14 -13.00 19.04 -2.84
CA VAL A 14 -11.58 18.70 -2.62
C VAL A 14 -11.53 17.40 -1.85
N TYR A 15 -10.68 16.48 -2.30
CA TYR A 15 -10.52 15.14 -1.71
C TYR A 15 -9.15 14.98 -1.07
N GLU A 16 -9.12 14.44 0.14
CA GLU A 16 -7.89 14.10 0.85
C GLU A 16 -7.93 12.62 1.22
N TYR A 17 -6.90 11.88 0.84
CA TYR A 17 -6.77 10.45 1.10
C TYR A 17 -5.65 10.20 2.11
N GLU A 18 -5.92 9.35 3.09
CA GLU A 18 -4.93 9.01 4.11
C GLU A 18 -5.04 7.55 4.54
N ALA A 19 -3.96 7.03 5.13
CA ALA A 19 -4.00 5.73 5.79
C ALA A 19 -4.77 5.86 7.11
N ALA A 20 -5.68 4.92 7.38
CA ALA A 20 -6.50 4.96 8.59
C ALA A 20 -5.80 4.31 9.79
N HIS A 21 -4.55 4.73 10.05
CA HIS A 21 -3.78 4.25 11.21
C HIS A 21 -2.90 5.38 11.76
N GLY A 22 -2.35 5.19 12.95
CA GLY A 22 -1.49 6.17 13.59
C GLY A 22 -0.07 6.19 13.01
N THR A 23 0.77 6.98 13.65
CA THR A 23 2.18 7.08 13.29
C THR A 23 2.94 5.80 13.65
N VAL A 24 3.96 5.49 12.88
CA VAL A 24 4.79 4.28 13.06
C VAL A 24 6.10 4.61 13.79
N GLN A 25 6.02 5.37 14.87
CA GLN A 25 7.18 5.89 15.59
C GLN A 25 8.20 4.81 16.01
N ARG A 26 7.73 3.67 16.49
CA ARG A 26 8.61 2.56 16.91
C ARG A 26 9.49 2.09 15.76
N HIS A 27 8.92 1.94 14.58
CA HIS A 27 9.65 1.52 13.38
C HIS A 27 10.62 2.61 12.93
N TYR A 28 10.22 3.86 13.03
CA TYR A 28 11.08 4.98 12.68
C TYR A 28 12.33 5.05 13.55
N TYR A 29 12.18 4.91 14.87
CA TYR A 29 13.32 4.90 15.78
C TYR A 29 14.26 3.71 15.54
N LYS A 30 13.72 2.54 15.23
CA LYS A 30 14.53 1.39 14.82
C LYS A 30 15.30 1.67 13.53
N HIS A 31 14.64 2.27 12.56
CA HIS A 31 15.26 2.67 11.29
C HIS A 31 16.43 3.64 11.53
N LEU A 32 16.26 4.62 12.41
CA LEU A 32 17.34 5.57 12.76
C LEU A 32 18.57 4.88 13.36
N LYS A 33 18.39 3.73 14.02
CA LYS A 33 19.47 2.91 14.59
C LYS A 33 20.08 1.94 13.57
N GLY A 34 19.65 1.99 12.31
CA GLY A 34 20.13 1.11 11.26
C GLY A 34 19.49 -0.28 11.26
N GLU A 35 18.43 -0.50 12.04
CA GLU A 35 17.71 -1.77 12.09
C GLU A 35 16.73 -1.86 10.91
N LYS A 36 16.54 -3.07 10.39
CA LYS A 36 15.50 -3.34 9.39
C LYS A 36 14.12 -3.33 10.06
N THR A 37 13.13 -2.75 9.36
CA THR A 37 11.76 -2.67 9.86
C THR A 37 10.79 -3.37 8.92
N SER A 38 9.70 -3.88 9.48
CA SER A 38 8.64 -4.56 8.72
C SER A 38 7.32 -3.81 8.91
N THR A 39 7.28 -2.58 8.41
CA THR A 39 6.09 -1.73 8.44
C THR A 39 5.15 -2.10 7.32
N ASN A 40 3.86 -2.28 7.63
CA ASN A 40 2.83 -2.55 6.64
C ASN A 40 2.50 -1.26 5.87
N SER A 41 2.78 -1.26 4.57
CA SER A 41 2.56 -0.11 3.69
C SER A 41 1.22 -0.16 2.94
N MET A 42 0.39 -1.18 3.14
CA MET A 42 -0.82 -1.39 2.33
C MET A 42 -1.83 -0.25 2.45
N ALA A 43 -2.10 0.24 3.65
CA ALA A 43 -3.03 1.35 3.83
C ALA A 43 -2.53 2.63 3.13
N THR A 44 -1.24 2.92 3.24
CA THR A 44 -0.62 4.06 2.55
C THR A 44 -0.67 3.89 1.03
N LEU A 45 -0.37 2.70 0.53
CA LEU A 45 -0.47 2.39 -0.90
C LEU A 45 -1.89 2.60 -1.41
N PHE A 46 -2.90 2.12 -0.69
CA PHE A 46 -4.29 2.28 -1.08
C PHE A 46 -4.77 3.73 -0.98
N ALA A 47 -4.22 4.51 -0.05
CA ALA A 47 -4.48 5.95 -0.02
C ALA A 47 -3.95 6.62 -1.30
N TRP A 48 -2.74 6.27 -1.73
CA TRP A 48 -2.17 6.75 -2.99
C TRP A 48 -2.99 6.30 -4.21
N THR A 49 -3.34 5.02 -4.30
CA THR A 49 -4.11 4.52 -5.45
C THR A 49 -5.49 5.16 -5.52
N GLY A 50 -6.15 5.37 -4.37
CA GLY A 50 -7.41 6.08 -4.29
C GLY A 50 -7.29 7.51 -4.79
N ALA A 51 -6.27 8.24 -4.35
CA ALA A 51 -6.01 9.61 -4.77
C ALA A 51 -5.68 9.70 -6.26
N LEU A 52 -4.83 8.80 -6.77
CA LEU A 52 -4.46 8.75 -8.19
C LEU A 52 -5.69 8.44 -9.06
N ARG A 53 -6.50 7.49 -8.65
CA ARG A 53 -7.74 7.16 -9.36
C ARG A 53 -8.68 8.35 -9.41
N LYS A 54 -8.88 9.02 -8.27
CA LYS A 54 -9.74 10.21 -8.20
C LYS A 54 -9.20 11.33 -9.07
N ARG A 55 -7.89 11.58 -9.06
CA ARG A 55 -7.27 12.56 -9.93
C ARG A 55 -7.48 12.23 -11.40
N GLY A 56 -7.34 10.96 -11.76
CA GLY A 56 -7.59 10.48 -13.12
C GLY A 56 -9.02 10.67 -13.56
N GLU A 57 -9.97 10.44 -12.67
CA GLU A 57 -11.40 10.68 -12.94
C GLU A 57 -11.70 12.17 -13.14
N LEU A 58 -11.22 13.03 -12.24
CA LEU A 58 -11.46 14.46 -12.28
C LEU A 58 -10.84 15.13 -13.51
N ASP A 59 -9.67 14.69 -13.94
CA ASP A 59 -8.95 15.24 -15.09
C ASP A 59 -9.24 14.51 -16.40
N ASN A 60 -10.10 13.50 -16.37
CA ASN A 60 -10.39 12.63 -17.51
C ASN A 60 -9.10 12.02 -18.11
N THR A 61 -8.27 11.47 -17.23
CA THR A 61 -7.01 10.80 -17.57
C THR A 61 -7.13 9.30 -17.28
N PRO A 62 -7.71 8.51 -18.21
CA PRO A 62 -7.95 7.08 -17.95
C PRO A 62 -6.66 6.26 -17.73
N GLU A 63 -5.53 6.68 -18.26
CA GLU A 63 -4.24 6.02 -18.05
C GLU A 63 -3.83 6.05 -16.57
N LEU A 64 -4.16 7.14 -15.87
CA LEU A 64 -3.86 7.27 -14.44
C LEU A 64 -4.77 6.36 -13.60
N VAL A 65 -6.03 6.25 -13.99
CA VAL A 65 -6.98 5.31 -13.35
C VAL A 65 -6.49 3.87 -13.54
N ASP A 66 -6.08 3.52 -14.76
CA ASP A 66 -5.54 2.20 -15.07
C ASP A 66 -4.28 1.88 -14.27
N PHE A 67 -3.36 2.83 -14.17
CA PHE A 67 -2.15 2.68 -13.35
C PHE A 67 -2.49 2.40 -11.88
N ALA A 68 -3.43 3.18 -11.31
CA ALA A 68 -3.86 2.98 -9.92
C ALA A 68 -4.42 1.57 -9.70
N ASN A 69 -5.24 1.09 -10.64
CA ASN A 69 -5.81 -0.26 -10.58
C ASN A 69 -4.72 -1.35 -10.67
N LYS A 70 -3.72 -1.16 -11.52
CA LYS A 70 -2.59 -2.10 -11.65
C LYS A 70 -1.73 -2.12 -10.41
N LEU A 71 -1.49 -0.98 -9.79
CA LEU A 71 -0.73 -0.90 -8.54
C LEU A 71 -1.47 -1.64 -7.41
N GLU A 72 -2.77 -1.48 -7.29
CA GLU A 72 -3.57 -2.24 -6.32
C GLU A 72 -3.52 -3.73 -6.61
N GLN A 73 -3.66 -4.14 -7.86
CA GLN A 73 -3.58 -5.54 -8.27
C GLN A 73 -2.23 -6.14 -7.91
N ALA A 74 -1.13 -5.45 -8.21
CA ALA A 74 0.22 -5.90 -7.87
C ALA A 74 0.41 -6.05 -6.36
N SER A 75 -0.12 -5.11 -5.58
CA SER A 75 -0.03 -5.13 -4.12
C SER A 75 -0.78 -6.33 -3.52
N ILE A 76 -2.00 -6.55 -3.97
CA ILE A 76 -2.83 -7.68 -3.52
C ILE A 76 -2.19 -9.00 -3.93
N GLN A 77 -1.70 -9.10 -5.16
CA GLN A 77 -1.06 -10.31 -5.67
C GLN A 77 0.18 -10.67 -4.88
N THR A 78 0.96 -9.69 -4.44
CA THR A 78 2.13 -9.91 -3.60
C THR A 78 1.75 -10.64 -2.30
N ILE A 79 0.67 -10.19 -1.66
CA ILE A 79 0.17 -10.81 -0.43
C ILE A 79 -0.40 -12.21 -0.72
N GLU A 80 -1.17 -12.35 -1.78
CA GLU A 80 -1.75 -13.65 -2.18
C GLU A 80 -0.66 -14.68 -2.50
N ASP A 81 0.48 -14.23 -3.04
CA ASP A 81 1.64 -15.09 -3.29
C ASP A 81 2.41 -15.44 -2.01
N GLY A 82 1.96 -14.96 -0.86
CA GLY A 82 2.53 -15.28 0.44
C GLY A 82 3.66 -14.36 0.90
N VAL A 83 3.89 -13.24 0.22
CA VAL A 83 4.93 -12.26 0.59
C VAL A 83 4.25 -11.12 1.33
N MET A 84 4.62 -10.90 2.58
CA MET A 84 3.96 -9.90 3.43
C MET A 84 4.82 -9.43 4.58
N THR A 85 4.43 -8.31 5.17
CA THR A 85 5.05 -7.79 6.39
C THR A 85 4.57 -8.57 7.62
N GLY A 86 5.25 -8.39 8.76
CA GLY A 86 5.03 -9.20 9.96
C GLY A 86 3.61 -9.16 10.50
N ASP A 87 2.96 -8.00 10.48
CA ASP A 87 1.58 -7.84 10.96
C ASP A 87 0.58 -8.61 10.09
N LEU A 88 0.74 -8.55 8.77
CA LEU A 88 -0.10 -9.30 7.84
C LEU A 88 0.16 -10.80 7.96
N TYR A 89 1.41 -11.20 8.16
CA TYR A 89 1.78 -12.60 8.37
C TYR A 89 1.02 -13.21 9.55
N ALA A 90 0.93 -12.46 10.64
CA ALA A 90 0.22 -12.90 11.84
C ALA A 90 -1.29 -13.08 11.62
N LEU A 91 -1.88 -12.32 10.68
CA LEU A 91 -3.31 -12.34 10.37
C LEU A 91 -3.67 -13.30 9.23
N SER A 92 -2.70 -13.74 8.43
CA SER A 92 -2.94 -14.54 7.24
C SER A 92 -3.15 -16.02 7.54
N SER A 93 -4.09 -16.63 6.85
CA SER A 93 -4.34 -18.07 6.86
C SER A 93 -3.61 -18.85 5.76
N LEU A 94 -2.83 -18.18 4.93
CA LEU A 94 -2.08 -18.83 3.85
C LEU A 94 -1.05 -19.80 4.42
N GLU A 95 -0.88 -20.95 3.76
CA GLU A 95 0.07 -21.98 4.19
C GLU A 95 1.51 -21.64 3.77
N ASN A 96 1.69 -21.22 2.51
CA ASN A 96 3.00 -20.86 1.95
C ASN A 96 3.21 -19.36 2.03
N LYS A 97 3.58 -18.88 3.22
CA LYS A 97 3.79 -17.45 3.46
C LYS A 97 5.16 -17.19 4.08
N ARG A 98 5.71 -16.02 3.78
CA ARG A 98 6.96 -15.54 4.38
C ARG A 98 6.86 -14.08 4.77
N THR A 99 7.56 -13.71 5.82
CA THR A 99 7.68 -12.32 6.26
C THR A 99 8.86 -11.67 5.55
N VAL A 100 8.69 -10.43 5.15
CA VAL A 100 9.76 -9.60 4.58
C VAL A 100 9.77 -8.24 5.26
N ASP A 101 10.87 -7.51 5.14
CA ASP A 101 10.94 -6.14 5.62
C ASP A 101 10.18 -5.20 4.65
N THR A 102 10.02 -3.94 5.06
CA THR A 102 9.28 -2.94 4.29
C THR A 102 9.87 -2.75 2.88
N GLU A 103 11.18 -2.62 2.78
CA GLU A 103 11.87 -2.40 1.51
C GLU A 103 11.66 -3.57 0.54
N THR A 104 11.83 -4.80 1.03
CA THR A 104 11.62 -6.00 0.23
C THR A 104 10.17 -6.12 -0.21
N PHE A 105 9.22 -5.82 0.67
CA PHE A 105 7.80 -5.85 0.34
C PHE A 105 7.46 -4.88 -0.81
N LEU A 106 7.96 -3.66 -0.74
CA LEU A 106 7.76 -2.67 -1.80
C LEU A 106 8.44 -3.09 -3.10
N GLN A 107 9.63 -3.68 -3.03
CA GLN A 107 10.33 -4.19 -4.20
C GLN A 107 9.56 -5.35 -4.88
N GLU A 108 8.99 -6.24 -4.08
CA GLU A 108 8.17 -7.34 -4.59
C GLU A 108 6.89 -6.85 -5.28
N ILE A 109 6.28 -5.80 -4.74
CA ILE A 109 5.14 -5.15 -5.38
C ILE A 109 5.57 -4.53 -6.71
N ASN A 110 6.69 -3.83 -6.73
CA ASN A 110 7.21 -3.21 -7.95
C ASN A 110 7.50 -4.24 -9.04
N ASN A 111 8.08 -5.37 -8.67
CA ASN A 111 8.36 -6.45 -9.62
C ASN A 111 7.09 -6.95 -10.33
N ARG A 112 5.99 -7.04 -9.59
CA ARG A 112 4.69 -7.45 -10.16
C ARG A 112 4.05 -6.33 -10.97
N LEU A 113 4.15 -5.09 -10.50
CA LEU A 113 3.62 -3.92 -11.22
C LEU A 113 4.25 -3.78 -12.61
N VAL A 114 5.57 -3.90 -12.70
CA VAL A 114 6.30 -3.79 -13.98
C VAL A 114 5.77 -4.78 -15.01
N LYS A 115 5.40 -5.98 -14.60
CA LYS A 115 4.84 -7.00 -15.48
C LYS A 115 3.44 -6.65 -15.98
N LEU A 116 2.70 -5.81 -15.27
CA LEU A 116 1.36 -5.39 -15.64
C LEU A 116 1.35 -4.15 -16.54
N LEU A 117 2.43 -3.38 -16.52
CA LEU A 117 2.59 -2.20 -17.38
C LEU A 117 3.03 -2.59 -18.82
#